data_b7a503febf6909b3024eccef5a1e536e
#
_entry.id   b7a503febf6909b3024eccef5a1e536e
#
_cell.length_a   1.000
_cell.length_b   1.000
_cell.length_c   1.000
_cell.angle_alpha   90.00
_cell.angle_beta   90.00
_cell.angle_gamma   90.00
#
_symmetry.space_group_name_H-M   'P 1'
#
loop_
_entity.id
_entity.type
_entity.pdbx_description
1 polymer ?
#
loop_
_entity_poly.entity_id
_entity_poly.type
_entity_poly.pdbx_seq_one_letter_code
_entity_poly.pdbx_strand_id
1 'polypeptide(L)'
;NINEDFAFDALLGNELVDKRISNTQAVGYSFNFPGWNHLNNASVFNSSHEYKRKRTVGNFASLSLAWKNMLYLNVTGRNDIVSSMPRDNRSFFYPSVSLGWVFTEVEALKNDILTFGKIRGSYAEVGMAGEYVLSYYYTPSYGGGFFQGTPIMYPINGNMAYIPYFVVYDPNLKPQNTKSYELGADLTFLNGLVSLNYTYSRQNVKDQIFEVPLAGSTGASSMMMNGGKMHSNVHEITLGISPVDTKNFKLDFAFNFSKIDNYVDELAPGVESIMLGGFVTPQVRAGIGDKFPVIYGVGYKRDGEGRIVVNEKGIPEAGETQVIGKVSPDFRLGFNTNIELYKFRLAAVFDWKQGGQMYSGTAGETNFYGTSKLSGEVRKSDKYHFDYAAVEQKGVDADGKPIYVPYTGGVKGSDAEE
;
A
#
# COMPACT_ATOMS: atom_id res chain seq x y z
N ASN A 1 -20.24 27.74 26.61
CA ASN A 1 -21.29 28.35 25.77
C ASN A 1 -21.19 29.86 25.90
N ILE A 2 -21.34 30.58 24.78
CA ILE A 2 -21.39 32.05 24.79
C ILE A 2 -22.82 32.50 25.11
N ASN A 3 -23.81 31.78 24.56
CA ASN A 3 -25.24 31.87 24.88
C ASN A 3 -25.94 30.55 24.51
N GLU A 4 -27.28 30.51 24.50
CA GLU A 4 -28.05 29.30 24.15
C GLU A 4 -27.84 28.86 22.70
N ASP A 5 -27.54 29.79 21.79
CA ASP A 5 -27.38 29.56 20.37
C ASP A 5 -25.93 29.23 19.96
N PHE A 6 -24.93 29.70 20.70
CA PHE A 6 -23.51 29.59 20.34
C PHE A 6 -22.68 28.85 21.37
N ALA A 7 -21.99 27.81 20.94
CA ALA A 7 -20.92 27.17 21.69
C ALA A 7 -19.57 27.42 21.00
N PHE A 8 -18.58 27.76 21.82
CA PHE A 8 -17.22 28.00 21.37
C PHE A 8 -16.26 27.18 22.24
N ASP A 9 -15.33 26.53 21.62
CA ASP A 9 -14.24 25.80 22.26
C ASP A 9 -12.91 26.18 21.61
N ALA A 10 -11.90 26.45 22.41
CA ALA A 10 -10.56 26.76 21.97
C ALA A 10 -9.54 25.96 22.75
N LEU A 11 -8.66 25.27 22.03
CA LEU A 11 -7.56 24.47 22.58
C LEU A 11 -6.24 24.97 22.04
N LEU A 12 -5.28 25.19 22.94
CA LEU A 12 -3.87 25.38 22.60
C LEU A 12 -3.07 24.26 23.26
N GLY A 13 -2.18 23.65 22.53
CA GLY A 13 -1.39 22.54 23.04
C GLY A 13 0.03 22.51 22.52
N ASN A 14 0.89 21.92 23.31
CA ASN A 14 2.26 21.56 22.98
C ASN A 14 2.48 20.10 23.30
N GLU A 15 3.17 19.39 22.42
CA GLU A 15 3.50 17.99 22.58
C GLU A 15 5.00 17.80 22.32
N LEU A 16 5.68 17.07 23.19
CA LEU A 16 7.05 16.62 23.00
C LEU A 16 7.09 15.10 22.99
N VAL A 17 7.51 14.53 21.86
CA VAL A 17 7.75 13.09 21.72
C VAL A 17 9.25 12.83 21.60
N ASP A 18 9.83 12.06 22.52
CA ASP A 18 11.23 11.60 22.50
C ASP A 18 11.23 10.07 22.34
N LYS A 19 11.30 9.62 21.08
CA LYS A 19 11.34 8.19 20.76
C LYS A 19 12.78 7.70 20.74
N ARG A 20 13.06 6.68 21.55
CA ARG A 20 14.36 6.00 21.62
C ARG A 20 14.17 4.53 21.30
N ILE A 21 15.00 4.03 20.39
CA ILE A 21 15.02 2.63 20.01
C ILE A 21 16.45 2.15 20.27
N SER A 22 16.58 1.11 21.09
CA SER A 22 17.82 0.39 21.32
C SER A 22 17.58 -1.06 20.92
N ASN A 23 18.29 -1.51 19.91
CA ASN A 23 18.17 -2.86 19.40
C ASN A 23 19.51 -3.58 19.55
N THR A 24 19.54 -4.66 20.33
CA THR A 24 20.70 -5.50 20.51
C THR A 24 20.42 -6.88 19.89
N GLN A 25 21.28 -7.31 19.01
CA GLN A 25 21.18 -8.60 18.34
C GLN A 25 22.45 -9.40 18.63
N ALA A 26 22.30 -10.68 18.90
CA ALA A 26 23.38 -11.65 18.97
C ALA A 26 23.03 -12.86 18.08
N VAL A 27 23.97 -13.27 17.23
CA VAL A 27 23.81 -14.43 16.34
C VAL A 27 24.98 -15.36 16.58
N GLY A 28 24.69 -16.63 16.85
CA GLY A 28 25.68 -17.68 17.00
C GLY A 28 25.74 -18.57 15.77
N TYR A 29 26.93 -18.87 15.31
CA TYR A 29 27.17 -19.76 14.18
C TYR A 29 27.97 -20.98 14.64
N SER A 30 27.84 -22.07 13.90
CA SER A 30 28.60 -23.33 14.13
C SER A 30 28.39 -23.89 15.54
N PHE A 31 27.32 -24.64 15.72
CA PHE A 31 27.04 -25.31 16.99
C PHE A 31 28.10 -26.37 17.32
N ASN A 32 28.57 -26.37 18.57
CA ASN A 32 29.49 -27.38 19.07
C ASN A 32 28.83 -28.78 19.24
N PHE A 33 27.53 -28.76 19.58
CA PHE A 33 26.73 -29.98 19.76
C PHE A 33 25.42 -29.89 18.98
N PRO A 34 25.03 -30.92 18.24
CA PRO A 34 23.74 -30.96 17.56
C PRO A 34 22.59 -31.11 18.59
N GLY A 35 21.45 -30.53 18.24
CA GLY A 35 20.21 -30.62 19.02
C GLY A 35 20.07 -29.67 20.22
N TRP A 36 21.08 -28.91 20.58
CA TRP A 36 21.01 -27.88 21.59
C TRP A 36 21.04 -26.45 20.96
N ASN A 37 19.86 -25.94 20.69
CA ASN A 37 19.67 -24.64 20.04
C ASN A 37 19.80 -23.48 21.03
N HIS A 38 21.00 -23.18 21.48
CA HIS A 38 21.33 -22.16 22.45
C HIS A 38 22.54 -21.34 22.01
N LEU A 39 22.56 -20.02 22.25
CA LEU A 39 23.69 -19.18 21.87
C LEU A 39 25.02 -19.67 22.45
N ASN A 40 25.03 -20.14 23.70
CA ASN A 40 26.25 -20.65 24.33
C ASN A 40 26.82 -21.89 23.64
N ASN A 41 26.04 -22.56 22.78
CA ASN A 41 26.50 -23.69 22.00
C ASN A 41 27.20 -23.29 20.69
N ALA A 42 27.18 -22.03 20.35
CA ALA A 42 27.86 -21.53 19.14
C ALA A 42 29.36 -21.33 19.41
N SER A 43 30.18 -21.63 18.41
CA SER A 43 31.64 -21.42 18.45
C SER A 43 32.03 -20.03 17.91
N VAL A 44 31.17 -19.40 17.13
CA VAL A 44 31.37 -18.04 16.56
C VAL A 44 30.18 -17.18 16.89
N PHE A 45 30.41 -15.97 17.37
CA PHE A 45 29.39 -15.01 17.75
C PHE A 45 29.54 -13.73 16.92
N ASN A 46 28.41 -13.20 16.49
CA ASN A 46 28.31 -11.84 15.97
C ASN A 46 27.28 -11.08 16.81
N SER A 47 27.65 -9.91 17.31
CA SER A 47 26.73 -9.06 18.06
C SER A 47 26.70 -7.67 17.45
N SER A 48 25.52 -7.07 17.41
CA SER A 48 25.33 -5.69 16.96
C SER A 48 24.44 -4.94 17.94
N HIS A 49 24.70 -3.66 18.06
CA HIS A 49 23.85 -2.74 18.84
C HIS A 49 23.54 -1.52 17.98
N GLU A 50 22.26 -1.26 17.80
CA GLU A 50 21.77 -0.09 17.09
C GLU A 50 21.02 0.81 18.07
N TYR A 51 21.32 2.11 18.02
CA TYR A 51 20.62 3.12 18.82
C TYR A 51 20.08 4.21 17.92
N LYS A 52 18.76 4.41 17.95
CA LYS A 52 18.10 5.49 17.21
C LYS A 52 17.35 6.40 18.18
N ARG A 53 17.40 7.70 17.95
CA ARG A 53 16.64 8.69 18.71
C ARG A 53 16.01 9.70 17.80
N LYS A 54 14.68 9.87 17.91
CA LYS A 54 13.90 10.85 17.17
C LYS A 54 13.10 11.70 18.16
N ARG A 55 13.18 13.03 17.99
CA ARG A 55 12.37 13.98 18.73
C ARG A 55 11.44 14.73 17.80
N THR A 56 10.21 14.91 18.26
CA THR A 56 9.21 15.74 17.59
C THR A 56 8.63 16.71 18.61
N VAL A 57 8.61 17.98 18.27
CA VAL A 57 7.92 19.03 19.04
C VAL A 57 6.76 19.52 18.18
N GLY A 58 5.54 19.34 18.67
CA GLY A 58 4.32 19.78 18.02
C GLY A 58 3.66 20.90 18.80
N ASN A 59 3.38 22.03 18.14
CA ASN A 59 2.54 23.10 18.66
C ASN A 59 1.25 23.13 17.87
N PHE A 60 0.12 23.12 18.52
CA PHE A 60 -1.17 23.07 17.85
C PHE A 60 -2.23 23.95 18.51
N ALA A 61 -3.15 24.39 17.68
CA ALA A 61 -4.35 25.11 18.09
C ALA A 61 -5.58 24.49 17.42
N SER A 62 -6.70 24.49 18.12
CA SER A 62 -8.00 24.07 17.61
C SER A 62 -9.07 25.05 18.06
N LEU A 63 -9.94 25.42 17.13
CA LEU A 63 -11.12 26.25 17.36
C LEU A 63 -12.35 25.49 16.88
N SER A 64 -13.35 25.34 17.73
CA SER A 64 -14.64 24.75 17.40
C SER A 64 -15.76 25.75 17.68
N LEU A 65 -16.61 25.96 16.68
CA LEU A 65 -17.81 26.77 16.76
C LEU A 65 -19.03 25.93 16.45
N ALA A 66 -20.04 25.97 17.29
CA ALA A 66 -21.34 25.40 17.02
C ALA A 66 -22.42 26.48 17.14
N TRP A 67 -23.34 26.52 16.16
CA TRP A 67 -24.47 27.40 16.13
C TRP A 67 -25.77 26.63 16.03
N LYS A 68 -26.65 26.83 17.01
CA LYS A 68 -27.99 26.23 17.12
C LYS A 68 -28.04 24.72 16.93
N ASN A 69 -26.98 24.00 17.30
CA ASN A 69 -26.79 22.57 16.99
C ASN A 69 -26.94 22.21 15.52
N MET A 70 -26.97 23.21 14.64
CA MET A 70 -27.20 23.10 13.20
C MET A 70 -25.91 23.23 12.39
N LEU A 71 -25.08 24.23 12.72
CA LEU A 71 -23.82 24.48 12.01
C LEU A 71 -22.62 24.25 12.93
N TYR A 72 -21.65 23.53 12.44
CA TYR A 72 -20.40 23.20 13.15
C TYR A 72 -19.21 23.56 12.28
N LEU A 73 -18.34 24.41 12.78
CA LEU A 73 -17.08 24.79 12.17
C LEU A 73 -15.94 24.37 13.08
N ASN A 74 -14.99 23.59 12.55
CA ASN A 74 -13.74 23.31 13.25
C ASN A 74 -12.58 23.81 12.38
N VAL A 75 -11.64 24.51 13.02
CA VAL A 75 -10.40 24.97 12.40
C VAL A 75 -9.24 24.51 13.27
N THR A 76 -8.27 23.83 12.68
CA THR A 76 -7.07 23.42 13.41
C THR A 76 -5.81 23.83 12.66
N GLY A 77 -4.75 24.03 13.40
CA GLY A 77 -3.43 24.25 12.84
C GLY A 77 -2.38 23.60 13.73
N ARG A 78 -1.43 22.90 13.12
CA ARG A 78 -0.33 22.27 13.83
C ARG A 78 0.99 22.59 13.14
N ASN A 79 2.01 22.88 13.93
CA ASN A 79 3.40 22.99 13.47
C ASN A 79 4.25 21.94 14.19
N ASP A 80 4.88 21.06 13.42
CA ASP A 80 5.81 20.07 13.93
C ASP A 80 7.25 20.44 13.59
N ILE A 81 8.14 20.25 14.57
CA ILE A 81 9.59 20.34 14.41
C ILE A 81 10.16 18.95 14.65
N VAL A 82 10.74 18.31 13.62
CA VAL A 82 11.16 16.91 13.65
C VAL A 82 12.67 16.79 13.49
N SER A 83 13.34 16.17 14.47
CA SER A 83 14.80 16.05 14.51
C SER A 83 15.41 15.17 13.40
N SER A 84 14.60 14.30 12.77
CA SER A 84 15.02 13.43 11.68
C SER A 84 14.93 14.07 10.29
N MET A 85 14.83 15.40 10.21
CA MET A 85 14.82 16.15 8.95
C MET A 85 16.01 17.11 8.87
N PRO A 86 16.43 17.51 7.67
CA PRO A 86 17.45 18.55 7.48
C PRO A 86 17.08 19.82 8.25
N ARG A 87 18.09 20.54 8.74
CA ARG A 87 17.88 21.72 9.62
C ARG A 87 16.90 22.73 9.04
N ASP A 88 16.98 22.99 7.73
CA ASP A 88 16.18 24.01 7.05
C ASP A 88 14.75 23.55 6.76
N ASN A 89 14.49 22.24 6.75
CA ASN A 89 13.20 21.63 6.42
C ASN A 89 12.56 20.83 7.56
N ARG A 90 13.04 20.99 8.81
CA ARG A 90 12.52 20.21 9.94
C ARG A 90 11.24 20.78 10.57
N SER A 91 10.89 22.02 10.26
CA SER A 91 9.66 22.67 10.75
C SER A 91 8.66 22.80 9.62
N PHE A 92 7.45 22.29 9.83
CA PHE A 92 6.38 22.34 8.86
C PHE A 92 5.03 22.51 9.52
N PHE A 93 4.18 23.32 8.87
CA PHE A 93 2.85 23.66 9.34
C PHE A 93 1.79 23.01 8.45
N TYR A 94 0.71 22.51 9.06
CA TYR A 94 -0.42 21.94 8.37
C TYR A 94 -1.74 22.31 9.03
N PRO A 95 -2.63 22.95 8.25
CA PRO A 95 -3.95 23.36 8.68
C PRO A 95 -5.02 22.31 8.40
N SER A 96 -6.15 22.42 9.10
CA SER A 96 -7.40 21.79 8.66
C SER A 96 -8.59 22.69 8.94
N VAL A 97 -9.63 22.50 8.13
CA VAL A 97 -10.94 23.13 8.32
C VAL A 97 -12.04 22.12 7.99
N SER A 98 -13.05 22.04 8.83
CA SER A 98 -14.24 21.24 8.56
C SER A 98 -15.51 22.00 8.87
N LEU A 99 -16.53 21.81 8.01
CA LEU A 99 -17.85 22.37 8.16
C LEU A 99 -18.88 21.23 8.15
N GLY A 100 -19.79 21.24 9.09
CA GLY A 100 -20.92 20.33 9.18
C GLY A 100 -22.23 21.12 9.29
N TRP A 101 -23.21 20.74 8.47
CA TRP A 101 -24.54 21.31 8.49
C TRP A 101 -25.59 20.22 8.72
N VAL A 102 -26.23 20.25 9.89
CA VAL A 102 -27.38 19.39 10.22
C VAL A 102 -28.63 20.11 9.66
N PHE A 103 -28.93 19.82 8.41
CA PHE A 103 -29.99 20.55 7.71
C PHE A 103 -31.41 20.17 8.21
N THR A 104 -31.58 19.04 8.87
CA THR A 104 -32.84 18.64 9.51
C THR A 104 -33.16 19.45 10.78
N GLU A 105 -32.23 20.27 11.29
CA GLU A 105 -32.55 21.24 12.33
C GLU A 105 -33.30 22.47 11.80
N VAL A 106 -33.35 22.64 10.48
CA VAL A 106 -34.22 23.65 9.82
C VAL A 106 -35.64 23.11 9.79
N GLU A 107 -36.57 23.78 10.45
CA GLU A 107 -37.98 23.29 10.59
C GLU A 107 -38.67 22.96 9.26
N ALA A 108 -38.39 23.73 8.22
CA ALA A 108 -38.95 23.50 6.88
C ALA A 108 -38.45 22.20 6.22
N LEU A 109 -37.37 21.63 6.71
CA LEU A 109 -36.74 20.38 6.20
C LEU A 109 -37.00 19.17 7.11
N LYS A 110 -37.57 19.38 8.30
CA LYS A 110 -37.97 18.29 9.21
C LYS A 110 -39.13 17.50 8.61
N ASN A 111 -39.01 16.16 8.63
CA ASN A 111 -40.09 15.27 8.25
C ASN A 111 -39.92 13.90 8.92
N ASP A 112 -40.99 13.11 8.94
CA ASP A 112 -41.00 11.80 9.62
C ASP A 112 -40.24 10.70 8.87
N ILE A 113 -39.90 10.93 7.61
CA ILE A 113 -39.14 9.97 6.78
C ILE A 113 -37.65 10.18 6.99
N LEU A 114 -37.15 11.40 6.78
CA LEU A 114 -35.74 11.74 7.01
C LEU A 114 -35.64 12.42 8.37
N THR A 115 -35.33 11.64 9.39
CA THR A 115 -35.33 12.09 10.80
C THR A 115 -34.03 12.77 11.21
N PHE A 116 -32.93 12.48 10.51
CA PHE A 116 -31.65 13.16 10.68
C PHE A 116 -30.93 13.27 9.35
N GLY A 117 -30.41 14.44 9.05
CA GLY A 117 -29.63 14.70 7.86
C GLY A 117 -28.52 15.73 8.12
N LYS A 118 -27.28 15.32 7.85
CA LYS A 118 -26.10 16.16 7.96
C LYS A 118 -25.28 16.05 6.69
N ILE A 119 -24.85 17.21 6.17
CA ILE A 119 -23.82 17.31 5.13
C ILE A 119 -22.54 17.83 5.78
N ARG A 120 -21.41 17.28 5.40
CA ARG A 120 -20.11 17.71 5.92
C ARG A 120 -19.09 17.84 4.80
N GLY A 121 -18.21 18.81 4.93
CA GLY A 121 -17.07 19.02 4.05
C GLY A 121 -15.84 19.35 4.87
N SER A 122 -14.68 18.85 4.43
CA SER A 122 -13.42 19.17 5.09
C SER A 122 -12.28 19.32 4.11
N TYR A 123 -11.32 20.11 4.53
CA TYR A 123 -9.99 20.23 3.95
C TYR A 123 -8.97 20.05 5.04
N ALA A 124 -7.97 19.21 4.80
CA ALA A 124 -6.87 19.02 5.73
C ALA A 124 -5.54 18.86 4.99
N GLU A 125 -4.48 19.40 5.57
CA GLU A 125 -3.13 19.06 5.20
C GLU A 125 -2.48 18.22 6.27
N VAL A 126 -1.64 17.25 5.88
CA VAL A 126 -0.85 16.42 6.80
C VAL A 126 0.58 16.31 6.28
N GLY A 127 1.52 16.69 7.13
CA GLY A 127 2.94 16.53 6.86
C GLY A 127 3.45 15.19 7.41
N MET A 128 4.28 14.50 6.63
CA MET A 128 5.00 13.31 7.09
C MET A 128 6.51 13.51 6.93
N ALA A 129 7.21 13.48 8.06
CA ALA A 129 8.66 13.59 8.07
C ALA A 129 9.32 12.27 7.64
N GLY A 130 10.32 12.37 6.78
CA GLY A 130 11.23 11.27 6.47
C GLY A 130 12.30 11.05 7.55
N GLU A 131 13.22 10.18 7.23
CA GLU A 131 14.47 10.02 7.99
C GLU A 131 15.63 10.54 7.13
N TYR A 132 16.38 11.47 7.67
CA TYR A 132 17.59 12.01 7.05
C TYR A 132 18.81 11.52 7.82
N VAL A 133 19.72 10.88 7.10
CA VAL A 133 21.01 10.43 7.63
C VAL A 133 22.13 11.12 6.85
N LEU A 134 23.11 11.59 7.57
CA LEU A 134 24.26 12.23 6.95
C LEU A 134 25.03 11.23 6.08
N SER A 135 25.37 11.62 4.85
CA SER A 135 25.99 10.76 3.85
C SER A 135 27.43 10.31 4.17
N TYR A 136 28.04 10.81 5.23
CA TYR A 136 29.37 10.40 5.71
C TYR A 136 29.30 9.39 6.88
N TYR A 137 28.15 8.72 7.07
CA TYR A 137 28.03 7.67 8.07
C TYR A 137 28.73 6.39 7.58
N TYR A 138 29.60 5.85 8.42
CA TYR A 138 30.32 4.60 8.14
C TYR A 138 30.01 3.56 9.20
N THR A 139 29.86 2.31 8.77
CA THR A 139 29.70 1.15 9.66
C THR A 139 30.96 0.29 9.65
N PRO A 140 31.37 -0.28 10.79
CA PRO A 140 32.46 -1.25 10.79
C PRO A 140 32.12 -2.45 9.92
N SER A 141 33.06 -2.91 9.12
CA SER A 141 32.94 -4.13 8.36
C SER A 141 33.66 -5.28 9.07
N TYR A 142 32.94 -6.32 9.40
CA TYR A 142 33.49 -7.55 9.99
C TYR A 142 33.84 -8.61 8.95
N GLY A 143 33.59 -8.33 7.69
CA GLY A 143 33.86 -9.22 6.57
C GLY A 143 33.07 -8.81 5.34
N GLY A 144 33.32 -9.48 4.26
CA GLY A 144 32.62 -9.26 2.98
C GLY A 144 33.52 -9.61 1.82
N GLY A 145 33.00 -10.41 0.90
CA GLY A 145 33.73 -10.89 -0.25
C GLY A 145 34.70 -12.04 0.07
N PHE A 146 35.34 -12.48 -0.99
CA PHE A 146 36.31 -13.59 -0.95
C PHE A 146 37.55 -13.20 -1.75
N PHE A 147 38.71 -13.63 -1.29
CA PHE A 147 39.92 -13.59 -2.05
C PHE A 147 40.40 -15.02 -2.30
N GLN A 148 40.38 -15.46 -3.54
CA GLN A 148 40.76 -16.84 -3.95
C GLN A 148 40.04 -17.92 -3.13
N GLY A 149 38.73 -17.74 -2.90
CA GLY A 149 37.90 -18.70 -2.13
C GLY A 149 38.00 -18.56 -0.60
N THR A 150 38.87 -17.70 -0.08
CA THR A 150 38.98 -17.44 1.35
C THR A 150 38.13 -16.23 1.75
N PRO A 151 37.25 -16.33 2.75
CA PRO A 151 36.48 -15.20 3.25
C PRO A 151 37.39 -14.10 3.80
N ILE A 152 37.10 -12.85 3.44
CA ILE A 152 37.76 -11.68 4.03
C ILE A 152 37.11 -11.37 5.36
N MET A 153 37.88 -11.42 6.45
CA MET A 153 37.43 -11.11 7.81
C MET A 153 38.26 -9.97 8.40
N TYR A 154 37.62 -9.05 9.05
CA TYR A 154 38.29 -7.95 9.77
C TYR A 154 38.19 -8.16 11.29
N PRO A 155 39.21 -7.68 12.08
CA PRO A 155 40.39 -6.89 11.67
C PRO A 155 41.44 -7.73 10.96
N ILE A 156 42.13 -7.14 9.97
CA ILE A 156 43.32 -7.72 9.34
C ILE A 156 44.54 -7.01 9.90
N ASN A 157 45.44 -7.72 10.53
CA ASN A 157 46.63 -7.17 11.20
C ASN A 157 46.31 -6.00 12.18
N GLY A 158 45.17 -6.13 12.90
CA GLY A 158 44.70 -5.10 13.82
C GLY A 158 43.94 -3.92 13.16
N ASN A 159 43.86 -3.88 11.84
CA ASN A 159 43.17 -2.80 11.11
C ASN A 159 41.72 -3.17 10.80
N MET A 160 40.82 -2.32 11.24
CA MET A 160 39.39 -2.41 10.90
C MET A 160 39.11 -1.80 9.54
N ALA A 161 38.16 -2.38 8.80
CA ALA A 161 37.57 -1.75 7.63
C ALA A 161 36.24 -1.09 8.00
N TYR A 162 35.88 -0.07 7.24
CA TYR A 162 34.61 0.64 7.37
C TYR A 162 33.92 0.68 6.01
N ILE A 163 32.65 0.47 6.00
CA ILE A 163 31.82 0.52 4.79
C ILE A 163 31.02 1.81 4.87
N PRO A 164 31.05 2.67 3.83
CA PRO A 164 30.19 3.84 3.77
C PRO A 164 28.73 3.39 3.72
N TYR A 165 27.84 4.22 4.24
CA TYR A 165 26.41 3.96 4.12
C TYR A 165 25.99 4.07 2.65
N PHE A 166 25.41 3.01 2.11
CA PHE A 166 25.14 2.91 0.67
C PHE A 166 23.93 3.74 0.21
N VAL A 167 23.10 4.19 1.13
CA VAL A 167 21.99 5.10 0.83
C VAL A 167 22.42 6.52 1.14
N VAL A 168 22.41 7.38 0.14
CA VAL A 168 22.65 8.81 0.33
C VAL A 168 21.32 9.54 0.47
N TYR A 169 21.34 10.69 1.10
CA TYR A 169 20.13 11.47 1.39
C TYR A 169 20.28 12.86 0.76
N ASP A 170 19.19 13.32 0.11
CA ASP A 170 19.15 14.69 -0.40
C ASP A 170 19.27 15.67 0.79
N PRO A 171 20.27 16.56 0.82
CA PRO A 171 20.40 17.55 1.88
C PRO A 171 19.24 18.52 1.95
N ASN A 172 18.45 18.66 0.87
CA ASN A 172 17.24 19.47 0.79
C ASN A 172 15.95 18.69 1.04
N LEU A 173 16.05 17.46 1.56
CA LEU A 173 14.88 16.62 1.83
C LEU A 173 13.80 17.37 2.61
N LYS A 174 12.56 17.37 2.09
CA LYS A 174 11.39 18.03 2.65
C LYS A 174 10.41 17.00 3.21
N PRO A 175 9.58 17.39 4.18
CA PRO A 175 8.44 16.56 4.58
C PRO A 175 7.49 16.34 3.40
N GLN A 176 6.99 15.11 3.28
CA GLN A 176 5.90 14.80 2.37
C GLN A 176 4.64 15.54 2.83
N ASN A 177 3.88 16.10 1.90
CA ASN A 177 2.62 16.78 2.18
C ASN A 177 1.45 16.06 1.51
N THR A 178 0.42 15.74 2.29
CA THR A 178 -0.84 15.18 1.81
C THR A 178 -1.94 16.20 2.03
N LYS A 179 -2.63 16.58 0.94
CA LYS A 179 -3.83 17.42 0.95
C LYS A 179 -5.05 16.55 0.75
N SER A 180 -5.97 16.59 1.70
CA SER A 180 -7.22 15.83 1.69
C SER A 180 -8.42 16.74 1.56
N TYR A 181 -9.35 16.39 0.68
CA TYR A 181 -10.64 17.01 0.51
C TYR A 181 -11.71 15.96 0.72
N GLU A 182 -12.66 16.23 1.60
CA GLU A 182 -13.73 15.27 1.91
C GLU A 182 -15.09 15.94 1.80
N LEU A 183 -16.04 15.21 1.24
CA LEU A 183 -17.47 15.52 1.25
C LEU A 183 -18.22 14.30 1.77
N GLY A 184 -19.14 14.52 2.68
CA GLY A 184 -19.91 13.44 3.27
C GLY A 184 -21.35 13.82 3.57
N ALA A 185 -22.19 12.81 3.66
CA ALA A 185 -23.58 12.92 4.08
C ALA A 185 -23.89 11.81 5.08
N ASP A 186 -24.51 12.18 6.19
CA ASP A 186 -25.02 11.29 7.24
C ASP A 186 -26.52 11.43 7.28
N LEU A 187 -27.24 10.37 6.94
CA LEU A 187 -28.69 10.36 6.83
C LEU A 187 -29.28 9.26 7.69
N THR A 188 -30.37 9.58 8.41
CA THR A 188 -31.12 8.59 9.19
C THR A 188 -32.60 8.71 8.82
N PHE A 189 -33.18 7.58 8.48
CA PHE A 189 -34.57 7.48 8.04
C PHE A 189 -35.40 6.69 9.05
N LEU A 190 -36.70 7.07 9.12
CA LEU A 190 -37.73 6.33 9.86
C LEU A 190 -37.28 6.06 11.34
N ASN A 191 -36.83 7.10 12.03
CA ASN A 191 -36.41 7.04 13.43
C ASN A 191 -35.32 5.99 13.73
N GLY A 192 -34.37 5.83 12.79
CA GLY A 192 -33.23 4.93 12.98
C GLY A 192 -33.39 3.55 12.34
N LEU A 193 -34.51 3.28 11.66
CA LEU A 193 -34.68 2.02 10.93
C LEU A 193 -33.63 1.83 9.84
N VAL A 194 -33.29 2.91 9.14
CA VAL A 194 -32.22 2.92 8.12
C VAL A 194 -31.28 4.07 8.36
N SER A 195 -29.99 3.82 8.37
CA SER A 195 -28.93 4.83 8.39
C SER A 195 -28.02 4.68 7.17
N LEU A 196 -27.67 5.81 6.56
CA LEU A 196 -26.75 5.86 5.43
C LEU A 196 -25.67 6.89 5.73
N ASN A 197 -24.43 6.45 5.71
CA ASN A 197 -23.26 7.33 5.71
C ASN A 197 -22.51 7.17 4.38
N TYR A 198 -22.26 8.26 3.70
CA TYR A 198 -21.45 8.30 2.50
C TYR A 198 -20.34 9.32 2.64
N THR A 199 -19.13 8.93 2.26
CA THR A 199 -17.98 9.82 2.20
C THR A 199 -17.28 9.62 0.85
N TYR A 200 -17.03 10.73 0.18
CA TYR A 200 -16.05 10.83 -0.90
C TYR A 200 -14.86 11.60 -0.40
N SER A 201 -13.66 11.05 -0.57
CA SER A 201 -12.42 11.78 -0.31
C SER A 201 -11.48 11.74 -1.50
N ARG A 202 -10.78 12.84 -1.73
CA ARG A 202 -9.66 12.95 -2.64
C ARG A 202 -8.43 13.38 -1.87
N GLN A 203 -7.39 12.56 -1.95
CA GLN A 203 -6.09 12.83 -1.34
C GLN A 203 -5.06 13.08 -2.44
N ASN A 204 -4.30 14.16 -2.32
CA ASN A 204 -3.19 14.47 -3.22
C ASN A 204 -1.90 14.54 -2.39
N VAL A 205 -0.99 13.64 -2.70
CA VAL A 205 0.32 13.55 -2.06
C VAL A 205 1.34 14.27 -2.93
N LYS A 206 2.15 15.14 -2.32
CA LYS A 206 3.27 15.83 -2.97
C LYS A 206 4.55 15.61 -2.18
N ASP A 207 5.67 15.78 -2.86
CA ASP A 207 7.00 15.64 -2.27
C ASP A 207 7.18 14.27 -1.57
N GLN A 208 6.59 13.22 -2.15
CA GLN A 208 6.70 11.88 -1.60
C GLN A 208 8.18 11.50 -1.46
N ILE A 209 8.54 10.95 -0.30
CA ILE A 209 9.90 10.53 -0.02
C ILE A 209 10.03 9.06 -0.41
N PHE A 210 10.99 8.77 -1.28
CA PHE A 210 11.30 7.40 -1.69
C PHE A 210 12.77 7.25 -2.05
N GLU A 211 13.18 6.00 -2.11
CA GLU A 211 14.53 5.59 -2.43
C GLU A 211 14.65 5.38 -3.95
N VAL A 212 15.49 6.16 -4.60
CA VAL A 212 15.76 6.07 -6.04
C VAL A 212 17.07 5.33 -6.25
N PRO A 213 17.11 4.25 -7.04
CA PRO A 213 18.33 3.54 -7.38
C PRO A 213 19.32 4.46 -8.09
N LEU A 214 20.59 4.37 -7.72
CA LEU A 214 21.69 5.08 -8.36
C LEU A 214 22.56 4.14 -9.19
N ALA A 215 23.26 4.70 -10.19
CA ALA A 215 24.27 3.96 -10.92
C ALA A 215 25.41 3.54 -9.98
N GLY A 216 25.86 2.28 -10.08
CA GLY A 216 26.93 1.76 -9.21
C GLY A 216 28.25 2.57 -9.26
N SER A 217 28.49 3.31 -10.34
CA SER A 217 29.64 4.22 -10.48
C SER A 217 29.62 5.40 -9.51
N THR A 218 28.49 5.71 -8.86
CA THR A 218 28.37 6.77 -7.85
C THR A 218 28.93 6.36 -6.49
N GLY A 219 29.15 5.06 -6.27
CA GLY A 219 29.56 4.50 -4.98
C GLY A 219 28.44 4.34 -3.97
N ALA A 220 27.20 4.69 -4.33
CA ALA A 220 26.00 4.48 -3.53
C ALA A 220 25.01 3.57 -4.30
N SER A 221 24.18 2.83 -3.57
CA SER A 221 23.14 1.98 -4.16
C SER A 221 21.89 2.79 -4.54
N SER A 222 21.60 3.82 -3.74
CA SER A 222 20.38 4.58 -3.86
C SER A 222 20.46 5.93 -3.19
N MET A 223 19.49 6.79 -3.51
CA MET A 223 19.33 8.11 -2.91
C MET A 223 17.91 8.29 -2.38
N MET A 224 17.80 8.67 -1.12
CA MET A 224 16.54 9.09 -0.51
C MET A 224 16.27 10.55 -0.87
N MET A 225 15.20 10.81 -1.60
CA MET A 225 14.85 12.14 -2.07
C MET A 225 13.36 12.36 -2.18
N ASN A 226 12.96 13.62 -2.26
CA ASN A 226 11.58 13.96 -2.61
C ASN A 226 11.40 13.84 -4.12
N GLY A 227 10.30 13.30 -4.49
CA GLY A 227 9.88 13.26 -5.88
C GLY A 227 8.55 12.52 -5.97
N GLY A 228 7.79 12.89 -6.96
CA GLY A 228 6.53 12.25 -7.20
C GLY A 228 5.34 12.92 -6.57
N LYS A 229 4.24 12.71 -7.27
CA LYS A 229 2.90 13.08 -6.87
C LYS A 229 2.02 11.88 -7.07
N MET A 230 1.13 11.69 -6.14
CA MET A 230 0.10 10.65 -6.21
C MET A 230 -1.24 11.23 -5.84
N HIS A 231 -2.30 10.64 -6.36
CA HIS A 231 -3.62 10.93 -5.84
C HIS A 231 -4.41 9.66 -5.57
N SER A 232 -5.34 9.78 -4.64
CA SER A 232 -6.29 8.72 -4.29
C SER A 232 -7.70 9.27 -4.35
N ASN A 233 -8.61 8.53 -4.97
CA ASN A 233 -10.04 8.74 -4.88
C ASN A 233 -10.63 7.61 -4.04
N VAL A 234 -11.37 7.99 -3.01
CA VAL A 234 -11.94 7.05 -2.04
C VAL A 234 -13.43 7.26 -1.94
N HIS A 235 -14.18 6.16 -2.03
CA HIS A 235 -15.62 6.12 -1.78
C HIS A 235 -15.86 5.16 -0.63
N GLU A 236 -16.56 5.63 0.40
CA GLU A 236 -16.97 4.84 1.56
C GLU A 236 -18.46 5.00 1.77
N ILE A 237 -19.15 3.87 1.90
CA ILE A 237 -20.59 3.83 2.16
C ILE A 237 -20.82 2.87 3.33
N THR A 238 -21.54 3.34 4.33
CA THR A 238 -22.06 2.48 5.39
C THR A 238 -23.59 2.57 5.38
N LEU A 239 -24.25 1.43 5.19
CA LEU A 239 -25.70 1.30 5.27
C LEU A 239 -26.04 0.44 6.48
N GLY A 240 -26.71 1.03 7.47
CA GLY A 240 -27.25 0.34 8.63
C GLY A 240 -28.76 0.12 8.47
N ILE A 241 -29.26 -1.03 8.85
CA ILE A 241 -30.67 -1.39 8.84
C ILE A 241 -30.99 -2.10 10.14
N SER A 242 -31.88 -1.52 10.96
CA SER A 242 -32.35 -2.08 12.24
C SER A 242 -33.85 -2.34 12.16
N PRO A 243 -34.29 -3.41 11.47
CA PRO A 243 -35.71 -3.63 11.16
C PRO A 243 -36.55 -3.99 12.38
N VAL A 244 -35.91 -4.50 13.43
CA VAL A 244 -36.58 -4.87 14.67
C VAL A 244 -35.73 -4.48 15.87
N ASP A 245 -36.30 -3.67 16.74
CA ASP A 245 -35.71 -3.31 18.04
C ASP A 245 -36.80 -3.40 19.11
N THR A 246 -36.92 -4.57 19.72
CA THR A 246 -37.85 -4.83 20.81
C THR A 246 -37.06 -5.28 22.04
N LYS A 247 -37.72 -5.28 23.22
CA LYS A 247 -37.13 -5.74 24.48
C LYS A 247 -36.52 -7.15 24.41
N ASN A 248 -37.14 -8.04 23.62
CA ASN A 248 -36.77 -9.45 23.58
C ASN A 248 -36.14 -9.90 22.28
N PHE A 249 -36.20 -9.07 21.22
CA PHE A 249 -35.63 -9.37 19.92
C PHE A 249 -35.10 -8.09 19.26
N LYS A 250 -33.83 -8.10 18.91
CA LYS A 250 -33.15 -7.06 18.11
C LYS A 250 -32.47 -7.69 16.92
N LEU A 251 -32.54 -7.00 15.79
CA LEU A 251 -31.92 -7.43 14.54
C LEU A 251 -31.29 -6.23 13.88
N ASP A 252 -29.96 -6.28 13.71
CA ASP A 252 -29.19 -5.23 13.07
C ASP A 252 -28.37 -5.80 11.93
N PHE A 253 -28.35 -5.06 10.82
CA PHE A 253 -27.50 -5.30 9.67
C PHE A 253 -26.66 -4.06 9.38
N ALA A 254 -25.40 -4.25 9.02
CA ALA A 254 -24.55 -3.18 8.51
C ALA A 254 -23.78 -3.65 7.28
N PHE A 255 -23.86 -2.86 6.22
CA PHE A 255 -23.12 -3.05 4.98
C PHE A 255 -22.07 -1.93 4.87
N ASN A 256 -20.81 -2.30 4.70
CA ASN A 256 -19.70 -1.36 4.57
C ASN A 256 -19.04 -1.57 3.21
N PHE A 257 -19.20 -0.62 2.32
CA PHE A 257 -18.54 -0.64 1.02
C PHE A 257 -17.39 0.36 1.00
N SER A 258 -16.24 -0.06 0.47
CA SER A 258 -15.11 0.85 0.23
C SER A 258 -14.46 0.57 -1.13
N LYS A 259 -14.17 1.65 -1.84
CA LYS A 259 -13.40 1.64 -3.09
C LYS A 259 -12.32 2.69 -3.02
N ILE A 260 -11.06 2.27 -3.26
CA ILE A 260 -9.89 3.12 -3.22
C ILE A 260 -9.15 2.97 -4.54
N ASP A 261 -9.06 4.05 -5.31
CA ASP A 261 -8.28 4.12 -6.54
C ASP A 261 -7.09 5.06 -6.33
N ASN A 262 -5.88 4.50 -6.31
CA ASN A 262 -4.62 5.24 -6.19
C ASN A 262 -3.94 5.33 -7.54
N TYR A 263 -3.36 6.49 -7.86
CA TYR A 263 -2.64 6.73 -9.11
C TYR A 263 -1.32 7.44 -8.85
N VAL A 264 -0.32 7.12 -9.66
CA VAL A 264 0.96 7.83 -9.70
C VAL A 264 0.87 8.90 -10.77
N ASP A 265 0.92 10.17 -10.37
CA ASP A 265 0.83 11.30 -11.29
C ASP A 265 2.20 11.71 -11.83
N GLU A 266 3.22 11.65 -10.95
CA GLU A 266 4.58 12.10 -11.26
C GLU A 266 5.58 11.34 -10.37
N LEU A 267 6.75 11.07 -10.89
CA LEU A 267 7.91 10.55 -10.16
C LEU A 267 9.06 11.57 -10.21
N ALA A 268 10.20 11.23 -9.60
CA ALA A 268 11.38 12.08 -9.67
C ALA A 268 11.83 12.33 -11.12
N PRO A 269 12.46 13.48 -11.42
CA PRO A 269 12.91 13.79 -12.77
C PRO A 269 13.77 12.66 -13.38
N GLY A 270 13.39 12.21 -14.59
CA GLY A 270 14.07 11.12 -15.29
C GLY A 270 13.71 9.71 -14.82
N VAL A 271 12.77 9.56 -13.89
CA VAL A 271 12.27 8.27 -13.40
C VAL A 271 10.86 8.02 -13.94
N GLU A 272 10.70 7.01 -14.80
CA GLU A 272 9.40 6.63 -15.36
C GLU A 272 8.66 5.61 -14.49
N SER A 273 9.40 4.75 -13.80
CA SER A 273 8.84 3.78 -12.87
C SER A 273 9.83 3.36 -11.78
N ILE A 274 9.33 2.95 -10.63
CA ILE A 274 10.11 2.50 -9.48
C ILE A 274 9.72 1.07 -9.14
N MET A 275 10.71 0.20 -8.98
CA MET A 275 10.52 -1.14 -8.44
C MET A 275 10.31 -1.04 -6.93
N LEU A 276 9.18 -1.57 -6.44
CA LEU A 276 8.84 -1.61 -5.02
C LEU A 276 9.20 -2.95 -4.37
N GLY A 277 9.35 -4.00 -5.17
CA GLY A 277 9.73 -5.32 -4.72
C GLY A 277 9.45 -6.38 -5.77
N GLY A 278 9.77 -7.64 -5.46
CA GLY A 278 9.59 -8.79 -6.34
C GLY A 278 10.89 -9.35 -6.87
N PHE A 279 10.82 -9.98 -8.03
CA PHE A 279 11.95 -10.61 -8.71
C PHE A 279 12.45 -9.75 -9.88
N VAL A 280 13.32 -10.30 -10.73
CA VAL A 280 13.67 -9.65 -12.01
C VAL A 280 12.40 -9.52 -12.87
N THR A 281 11.59 -10.57 -12.89
CA THR A 281 10.22 -10.60 -13.43
C THR A 281 9.45 -11.74 -12.76
N PRO A 282 8.22 -11.54 -12.28
CA PRO A 282 7.49 -10.27 -12.21
C PRO A 282 7.94 -9.36 -11.06
N GLN A 283 7.63 -8.08 -11.16
CA GLN A 283 7.93 -7.05 -10.17
C GLN A 283 6.65 -6.34 -9.74
N VAL A 284 6.64 -5.82 -8.51
CA VAL A 284 5.67 -4.82 -8.08
C VAL A 284 6.27 -3.46 -8.36
N ARG A 285 5.57 -2.60 -9.09
CA ARG A 285 6.05 -1.30 -9.55
C ARG A 285 5.07 -0.16 -9.29
N ALA A 286 5.63 1.04 -9.26
CA ALA A 286 4.92 2.31 -9.38
C ALA A 286 5.37 2.97 -10.68
N GLY A 287 4.49 3.09 -11.66
CA GLY A 287 4.75 3.76 -12.96
C GLY A 287 3.86 4.98 -13.11
N ILE A 288 4.35 6.01 -13.84
CA ILE A 288 3.59 7.22 -14.10
C ILE A 288 2.32 6.88 -14.91
N GLY A 289 1.17 7.36 -14.43
CA GLY A 289 -0.15 7.09 -15.02
C GLY A 289 -0.78 5.76 -14.61
N ASP A 290 -0.04 4.88 -13.96
CA ASP A 290 -0.54 3.59 -13.50
C ASP A 290 -1.36 3.71 -12.21
N LYS A 291 -2.25 2.73 -11.98
CA LYS A 291 -2.77 2.46 -10.64
C LYS A 291 -1.62 2.02 -9.72
N PHE A 292 -1.69 2.39 -8.46
CA PHE A 292 -0.64 2.08 -7.49
C PHE A 292 -1.09 1.03 -6.46
N PRO A 293 -0.27 -0.03 -6.25
CA PRO A 293 0.83 -0.51 -7.08
C PRO A 293 0.34 -1.51 -8.15
N VAL A 294 1.16 -1.69 -9.21
CA VAL A 294 0.90 -2.67 -10.28
C VAL A 294 1.87 -3.83 -10.24
N ILE A 295 1.47 -4.97 -10.83
CA ILE A 295 2.36 -6.09 -11.12
C ILE A 295 2.82 -5.93 -12.56
N TYR A 296 4.13 -5.88 -12.76
CA TYR A 296 4.79 -5.65 -14.02
C TYR A 296 5.66 -6.86 -14.39
N GLY A 297 5.48 -7.39 -15.57
CA GLY A 297 6.18 -8.59 -15.99
C GLY A 297 5.96 -8.91 -17.46
N VAL A 298 6.56 -10.00 -17.91
CA VAL A 298 6.39 -10.49 -19.26
C VAL A 298 4.99 -11.08 -19.40
N GLY A 299 4.19 -10.51 -20.31
CA GLY A 299 2.89 -11.04 -20.68
C GLY A 299 3.01 -12.05 -21.82
N TYR A 300 1.89 -12.70 -22.18
CA TYR A 300 1.82 -13.45 -23.42
C TYR A 300 1.70 -12.53 -24.62
N LYS A 301 2.42 -12.86 -25.71
CA LYS A 301 2.24 -12.21 -27.00
C LYS A 301 0.79 -12.39 -27.47
N ARG A 302 0.18 -11.31 -27.94
CA ARG A 302 -1.20 -11.30 -28.43
C ARG A 302 -1.29 -10.70 -29.82
N ASP A 303 -2.25 -11.16 -30.59
CA ASP A 303 -2.59 -10.57 -31.88
C ASP A 303 -3.46 -9.30 -31.70
N GLY A 304 -3.88 -8.70 -32.82
CA GLY A 304 -4.73 -7.48 -32.80
C GLY A 304 -6.14 -7.69 -32.27
N GLU A 305 -6.60 -8.93 -32.08
CA GLU A 305 -7.89 -9.31 -31.47
C GLU A 305 -7.73 -9.74 -30.01
N GLY A 306 -6.50 -9.69 -29.46
CA GLY A 306 -6.21 -10.05 -28.07
C GLY A 306 -6.05 -11.56 -27.81
N ARG A 307 -6.05 -12.41 -28.86
CA ARG A 307 -5.83 -13.86 -28.75
C ARG A 307 -4.35 -14.14 -28.47
N ILE A 308 -4.05 -15.21 -27.71
CA ILE A 308 -2.68 -15.60 -27.38
C ILE A 308 -1.99 -16.19 -28.61
N VAL A 309 -0.79 -15.68 -28.93
CA VAL A 309 0.05 -16.22 -30.00
C VAL A 309 0.85 -17.40 -29.45
N VAL A 310 0.77 -18.53 -30.14
CA VAL A 310 1.50 -19.75 -29.82
C VAL A 310 2.49 -20.12 -30.91
N ASN A 311 3.53 -20.86 -30.58
CA ASN A 311 4.46 -21.43 -31.54
C ASN A 311 3.86 -22.70 -32.22
N GLU A 312 4.62 -23.32 -33.11
CA GLU A 312 4.23 -24.55 -33.85
C GLU A 312 3.87 -25.72 -32.90
N LYS A 313 4.41 -25.75 -31.68
CA LYS A 313 4.10 -26.75 -30.65
C LYS A 313 2.85 -26.39 -29.83
N GLY A 314 2.25 -25.21 -30.03
CA GLY A 314 1.11 -24.71 -29.27
C GLY A 314 1.49 -24.04 -27.92
N ILE A 315 2.77 -23.79 -27.70
CA ILE A 315 3.26 -23.12 -26.47
C ILE A 315 3.15 -21.61 -26.65
N PRO A 316 2.59 -20.87 -25.67
CA PRO A 316 2.49 -19.42 -25.72
C PRO A 316 3.84 -18.73 -25.91
N GLU A 317 3.91 -17.79 -26.85
CA GLU A 317 5.09 -16.96 -27.02
C GLU A 317 5.13 -15.84 -25.98
N ALA A 318 6.35 -15.53 -25.49
CA ALA A 318 6.57 -14.39 -24.63
C ALA A 318 6.28 -13.08 -25.37
N GLY A 319 5.52 -12.21 -24.75
CA GLY A 319 5.28 -10.86 -25.21
C GLY A 319 6.25 -9.85 -24.61
N GLU A 320 5.88 -8.58 -24.69
CA GLU A 320 6.65 -7.52 -24.06
C GLU A 320 6.38 -7.45 -22.55
N THR A 321 7.32 -6.83 -21.85
CA THR A 321 7.16 -6.53 -20.43
C THR A 321 6.14 -5.39 -20.27
N GLN A 322 5.10 -5.63 -19.49
CA GLN A 322 3.96 -4.73 -19.34
C GLN A 322 3.29 -4.88 -17.97
N VAL A 323 2.31 -4.04 -17.71
CA VAL A 323 1.43 -4.24 -16.53
C VAL A 323 0.58 -5.49 -16.78
N ILE A 324 0.79 -6.53 -15.97
CA ILE A 324 0.08 -7.82 -16.06
C ILE A 324 -0.98 -7.97 -14.97
N GLY A 325 -1.00 -7.06 -13.99
CA GLY A 325 -1.97 -7.10 -12.92
C GLY A 325 -1.92 -5.87 -12.02
N LYS A 326 -2.91 -5.77 -11.13
CA LYS A 326 -2.98 -4.74 -10.10
C LYS A 326 -3.08 -5.39 -8.72
N VAL A 327 -2.39 -4.83 -7.75
CA VAL A 327 -2.38 -5.35 -6.37
C VAL A 327 -3.62 -4.93 -5.60
N SER A 328 -4.07 -3.68 -5.82
CA SER A 328 -5.24 -3.14 -5.13
C SER A 328 -6.55 -3.79 -5.59
N PRO A 329 -7.47 -4.10 -4.68
CA PRO A 329 -8.79 -4.61 -5.04
C PRO A 329 -9.63 -3.57 -5.77
N ASP A 330 -10.68 -4.04 -6.47
CA ASP A 330 -11.67 -3.17 -7.11
C ASP A 330 -12.57 -2.50 -6.08
N PHE A 331 -12.96 -3.27 -5.06
CA PHE A 331 -13.70 -2.81 -3.89
C PHE A 331 -13.62 -3.84 -2.76
N ARG A 332 -14.05 -3.41 -1.59
CA ARG A 332 -14.35 -4.28 -0.45
C ARG A 332 -15.79 -4.08 -0.01
N LEU A 333 -16.44 -5.15 0.39
CA LEU A 333 -17.79 -5.13 0.94
C LEU A 333 -17.81 -5.95 2.22
N GLY A 334 -18.05 -5.29 3.35
CA GLY A 334 -18.29 -5.92 4.63
C GLY A 334 -19.79 -6.06 4.88
N PHE A 335 -20.20 -7.18 5.42
CA PHE A 335 -21.55 -7.40 5.95
C PHE A 335 -21.45 -7.85 7.40
N ASN A 336 -22.10 -7.12 8.29
CA ASN A 336 -22.17 -7.43 9.70
C ASN A 336 -23.64 -7.63 10.09
N THR A 337 -23.90 -8.64 10.90
CA THR A 337 -25.21 -8.84 11.50
C THR A 337 -25.09 -9.10 12.99
N ASN A 338 -26.02 -8.55 13.74
CA ASN A 338 -26.19 -8.80 15.15
C ASN A 338 -27.65 -9.15 15.44
N ILE A 339 -27.86 -10.32 16.02
CA ILE A 339 -29.16 -10.84 16.39
C ILE A 339 -29.17 -11.06 17.90
N GLU A 340 -30.05 -10.39 18.60
CA GLU A 340 -30.26 -10.58 20.03
C GLU A 340 -31.66 -11.18 20.24
N LEU A 341 -31.72 -12.33 20.88
CA LEU A 341 -32.95 -13.02 21.21
C LEU A 341 -32.97 -13.39 22.69
N TYR A 342 -33.72 -12.67 23.49
CA TYR A 342 -33.72 -12.74 24.96
C TYR A 342 -32.33 -12.52 25.54
N LYS A 343 -31.68 -13.58 26.00
CA LYS A 343 -30.33 -13.58 26.59
C LYS A 343 -29.24 -14.10 25.62
N PHE A 344 -29.64 -14.52 24.42
CA PHE A 344 -28.73 -15.03 23.41
C PHE A 344 -28.36 -13.91 22.45
N ARG A 345 -27.08 -13.86 22.06
CA ARG A 345 -26.57 -12.96 21.05
C ARG A 345 -25.79 -13.77 20.01
N LEU A 346 -26.12 -13.56 18.75
CA LEU A 346 -25.38 -14.05 17.60
C LEU A 346 -24.86 -12.84 16.81
N ALA A 347 -23.53 -12.79 16.61
CA ALA A 347 -22.91 -11.81 15.74
C ALA A 347 -22.12 -12.53 14.65
N ALA A 348 -22.25 -12.08 13.39
CA ALA A 348 -21.49 -12.59 12.27
C ALA A 348 -20.95 -11.43 11.44
N VAL A 349 -19.73 -11.62 10.94
CA VAL A 349 -19.02 -10.66 10.09
C VAL A 349 -18.54 -11.39 8.85
N PHE A 350 -18.86 -10.83 7.69
CA PHE A 350 -18.40 -11.31 6.40
C PHE A 350 -17.63 -10.18 5.70
N ASP A 351 -16.48 -10.49 5.14
CA ASP A 351 -15.68 -9.56 4.34
C ASP A 351 -15.47 -10.15 2.94
N TRP A 352 -15.86 -9.39 1.94
CA TRP A 352 -15.67 -9.73 0.54
C TRP A 352 -14.73 -8.72 -0.10
N LYS A 353 -13.60 -9.20 -0.55
CA LYS A 353 -12.62 -8.46 -1.34
C LYS A 353 -12.76 -8.88 -2.80
N GLN A 354 -13.16 -7.96 -3.66
CA GLN A 354 -13.23 -8.19 -5.11
C GLN A 354 -11.98 -7.68 -5.79
N GLY A 355 -11.42 -8.51 -6.69
CA GLY A 355 -10.21 -8.15 -7.42
C GLY A 355 -8.95 -8.10 -6.55
N GLY A 356 -7.91 -7.49 -7.09
CA GLY A 356 -6.57 -7.54 -6.55
C GLY A 356 -5.88 -8.85 -6.90
N GLN A 357 -4.62 -8.76 -7.30
CA GLN A 357 -3.82 -9.89 -7.77
C GLN A 357 -2.54 -9.98 -6.95
N MET A 358 -2.06 -11.19 -6.81
CA MET A 358 -0.80 -11.51 -6.14
C MET A 358 -0.07 -12.58 -6.93
N TYR A 359 1.22 -12.41 -7.13
CA TYR A 359 2.05 -13.43 -7.74
C TYR A 359 2.24 -14.60 -6.78
N SER A 360 1.97 -15.81 -7.25
CA SER A 360 2.19 -17.04 -6.50
C SER A 360 3.49 -17.70 -6.94
N GLY A 361 4.61 -17.35 -6.29
CA GLY A 361 5.90 -18.00 -6.53
C GLY A 361 5.86 -19.50 -6.30
N THR A 362 5.18 -19.96 -5.25
CA THR A 362 5.03 -21.39 -4.96
C THR A 362 4.35 -22.16 -6.11
N ALA A 363 3.31 -21.57 -6.71
CA ALA A 363 2.66 -22.19 -7.88
C ALA A 363 3.61 -22.23 -9.09
N GLY A 364 4.38 -21.18 -9.31
CA GLY A 364 5.41 -21.12 -10.36
C GLY A 364 6.45 -22.24 -10.16
N GLU A 365 7.07 -22.32 -8.99
CA GLU A 365 8.07 -23.33 -8.66
C GLU A 365 7.54 -24.77 -8.77
N THR A 366 6.35 -25.02 -8.23
CA THR A 366 5.77 -26.37 -8.30
C THR A 366 5.36 -26.77 -9.71
N ASN A 367 4.95 -25.82 -10.56
CA ASN A 367 4.72 -26.08 -11.99
C ASN A 367 6.03 -26.34 -12.71
N PHE A 368 7.06 -25.51 -12.50
CA PHE A 368 8.38 -25.63 -13.11
C PHE A 368 9.04 -26.99 -12.78
N TYR A 369 9.01 -27.42 -11.53
CA TYR A 369 9.57 -28.72 -11.13
C TYR A 369 8.61 -29.89 -11.37
N GLY A 370 7.46 -29.67 -12.01
CA GLY A 370 6.52 -30.76 -12.35
C GLY A 370 5.85 -31.43 -11.15
N THR A 371 5.81 -30.78 -9.99
CA THR A 371 5.26 -31.34 -8.73
C THR A 371 3.84 -30.89 -8.43
N SER A 372 3.27 -29.98 -9.21
CA SER A 372 1.89 -29.52 -9.06
C SER A 372 0.90 -30.55 -9.63
N LYS A 373 -0.38 -30.44 -9.19
CA LYS A 373 -1.46 -31.23 -9.80
C LYS A 373 -1.61 -30.92 -11.28
N LEU A 374 -1.52 -29.64 -11.66
CA LEU A 374 -1.64 -29.17 -13.05
C LEU A 374 -0.56 -29.79 -13.92
N SER A 375 0.71 -29.71 -13.55
CA SER A 375 1.81 -30.31 -14.31
C SER A 375 1.67 -31.83 -14.42
N GLY A 376 1.13 -32.51 -13.39
CA GLY A 376 0.84 -33.93 -13.43
C GLY A 376 -0.30 -34.30 -14.38
N GLU A 377 -1.32 -33.45 -14.53
CA GLU A 377 -2.42 -33.63 -15.50
C GLU A 377 -1.94 -33.37 -16.93
N VAL A 378 -1.18 -32.30 -17.16
CA VAL A 378 -0.57 -31.98 -18.45
C VAL A 378 0.33 -33.13 -18.94
N ARG A 379 1.20 -33.66 -18.07
CA ARG A 379 2.15 -34.74 -18.38
C ARG A 379 1.46 -36.05 -18.80
N LYS A 380 0.27 -36.33 -18.27
CA LYS A 380 -0.51 -37.52 -18.62
C LYS A 380 -1.33 -37.36 -19.91
N SER A 381 -1.40 -36.16 -20.46
CA SER A 381 -2.20 -35.86 -21.64
C SER A 381 -1.36 -36.00 -22.93
N ASP A 382 -1.87 -36.74 -23.90
CA ASP A 382 -1.27 -36.77 -25.24
C ASP A 382 -1.46 -35.45 -25.98
N LYS A 383 -2.55 -34.72 -25.67
CA LYS A 383 -2.88 -33.37 -26.16
C LYS A 383 -3.56 -32.56 -25.05
N TYR A 384 -2.83 -31.68 -24.42
CA TYR A 384 -3.38 -30.73 -23.46
C TYR A 384 -3.88 -29.48 -24.19
N HIS A 385 -5.10 -29.07 -23.93
CA HIS A 385 -5.68 -27.83 -24.43
C HIS A 385 -5.79 -26.83 -23.29
N PHE A 386 -5.17 -25.69 -23.46
CA PHE A 386 -5.35 -24.59 -22.54
C PHE A 386 -6.73 -23.94 -22.73
N ASP A 387 -7.31 -23.46 -21.68
CA ASP A 387 -8.65 -22.83 -21.68
C ASP A 387 -8.59 -21.37 -22.17
N TYR A 388 -8.02 -21.15 -23.36
CA TYR A 388 -7.98 -19.84 -24.01
C TYR A 388 -7.92 -19.99 -25.54
N ALA A 389 -8.39 -18.94 -26.26
CA ALA A 389 -8.27 -18.88 -27.71
C ALA A 389 -6.82 -18.59 -28.11
N ALA A 390 -6.25 -19.47 -28.91
CA ALA A 390 -4.87 -19.37 -29.39
C ALA A 390 -4.83 -19.20 -30.92
N VAL A 391 -3.80 -18.52 -31.38
CA VAL A 391 -3.48 -18.32 -32.82
C VAL A 391 -2.00 -18.59 -33.06
N GLU A 392 -1.70 -19.09 -34.25
CA GLU A 392 -0.34 -19.31 -34.72
C GLU A 392 -0.03 -18.31 -35.86
N GLN A 393 1.17 -17.73 -35.83
CA GLN A 393 1.62 -16.85 -36.91
C GLN A 393 2.11 -17.68 -38.08
N LYS A 394 1.46 -17.58 -39.25
CA LYS A 394 1.79 -18.33 -40.48
C LYS A 394 2.50 -17.49 -41.57
N GLY A 395 3.18 -16.44 -41.15
CA GLY A 395 3.92 -15.56 -42.05
C GLY A 395 3.48 -14.11 -41.93
N VAL A 396 3.73 -13.34 -42.99
CA VAL A 396 3.36 -11.93 -43.12
C VAL A 396 2.66 -11.68 -44.42
N ASP A 397 1.76 -10.71 -44.47
CA ASP A 397 1.10 -10.27 -45.69
C ASP A 397 2.03 -9.39 -46.57
N ALA A 398 1.51 -8.88 -47.70
CA ALA A 398 2.26 -8.03 -48.62
C ALA A 398 2.74 -6.72 -48.03
N ASP A 399 2.10 -6.24 -46.91
CA ASP A 399 2.44 -5.04 -46.16
C ASP A 399 3.38 -5.33 -44.97
N GLY A 400 3.84 -6.59 -44.84
CA GLY A 400 4.71 -7.02 -43.72
C GLY A 400 3.98 -7.26 -42.42
N LYS A 401 2.64 -7.28 -42.37
CA LYS A 401 1.87 -7.55 -41.13
C LYS A 401 1.74 -9.07 -40.90
N PRO A 402 1.83 -9.52 -39.64
CA PRO A 402 1.67 -10.93 -39.31
C PRO A 402 0.30 -11.48 -39.69
N ILE A 403 0.27 -12.66 -40.33
CA ILE A 403 -0.95 -13.41 -40.60
C ILE A 403 -1.14 -14.44 -39.49
N TYR A 404 -2.27 -14.36 -38.79
CA TYR A 404 -2.63 -15.27 -37.71
C TYR A 404 -3.75 -16.22 -38.12
N VAL A 405 -3.59 -17.51 -37.77
CA VAL A 405 -4.62 -18.55 -37.98
C VAL A 405 -4.98 -19.18 -36.63
N PRO A 406 -6.24 -19.59 -36.43
CA PRO A 406 -6.63 -20.27 -35.18
C PRO A 406 -5.82 -21.54 -34.96
N TYR A 407 -5.30 -21.73 -33.76
CA TYR A 407 -4.58 -22.92 -33.37
C TYR A 407 -5.49 -23.88 -32.59
N THR A 408 -5.63 -25.11 -33.07
CA THR A 408 -6.50 -26.14 -32.46
C THR A 408 -5.74 -27.41 -32.09
N GLY A 409 -4.42 -27.40 -32.23
CA GLY A 409 -3.58 -28.60 -32.12
C GLY A 409 -3.40 -29.18 -30.74
N GLY A 410 -3.53 -28.39 -29.68
CA GLY A 410 -3.15 -28.78 -28.33
C GLY A 410 -1.62 -28.93 -28.16
N VAL A 411 -1.16 -29.13 -26.95
CA VAL A 411 0.25 -29.25 -26.55
C VAL A 411 0.51 -30.68 -26.10
N LYS A 412 1.59 -31.33 -26.56
CA LYS A 412 2.04 -32.60 -25.98
C LYS A 412 2.50 -32.38 -24.54
N GLY A 413 2.20 -33.32 -23.66
CA GLY A 413 2.59 -33.23 -22.26
C GLY A 413 4.11 -33.11 -22.06
N SER A 414 4.93 -33.73 -22.91
CA SER A 414 6.39 -33.60 -22.89
C SER A 414 6.90 -32.21 -23.32
N ASP A 415 6.16 -31.50 -24.16
CA ASP A 415 6.55 -30.19 -24.70
C ASP A 415 6.00 -29.03 -23.84
N ALA A 416 5.06 -29.30 -22.94
CA ALA A 416 4.47 -28.32 -22.04
C ALA A 416 5.33 -28.04 -20.78
N GLU A 417 6.39 -28.82 -20.59
CA GLU A 417 7.36 -28.64 -19.49
C GLU A 417 8.55 -27.74 -19.87
N GLU A 418 8.77 -27.45 -21.17
CA GLU A 418 9.73 -26.47 -21.66
C GLU A 418 9.14 -25.04 -21.62
#